data_c2a04b44b6a33dee17ec09a6f4cb5b3c
#
_entry.id   c2a04b44b6a33dee17ec09a6f4cb5b3c
#
_cell.length_a   1.000
_cell.length_b   1.000
_cell.length_c   1.000
_cell.angle_alpha   90.00
_cell.angle_beta   90.00
_cell.angle_gamma   90.00
#
_symmetry.space_group_name_H-M   'P 1'
#
loop_
_entity.id
_entity.type
_entity.pdbx_description
1 polymer ?
#
loop_
_entity_poly.entity_id
_entity_poly.type
_entity_poly.pdbx_seq_one_letter_code
_entity_poly.pdbx_strand_id
1 'polypeptide(L)'
;MEDKQGLTLEEIVKIINDMDEIAVSDPIIHDLIISSDYKARFVGEYVELKIRYNKLHRMLIKHEAGTLNFTPTCDISILEDQAYHMGNYLKQLEIRAEIEEITLPRI
;
A
#
# COMPACT_ATOMS: atom_id res chain seq x y z
N MET A 1 3.14 -15.13 -14.22
CA MET A 1 2.06 -15.25 -13.20
C MET A 1 0.76 -14.74 -13.80
N GLU A 2 -0.31 -15.45 -13.57
CA GLU A 2 -1.64 -15.05 -14.01
C GLU A 2 -2.58 -15.06 -12.82
N ASP A 3 -3.52 -14.11 -12.80
CA ASP A 3 -4.62 -14.14 -11.85
C ASP A 3 -5.80 -14.91 -12.46
N LYS A 4 -6.97 -14.87 -11.80
CA LYS A 4 -8.16 -15.60 -12.25
C LYS A 4 -8.66 -15.15 -13.61
N GLN A 5 -8.33 -13.91 -14.03
CA GLN A 5 -8.75 -13.35 -15.29
C GLN A 5 -7.69 -13.52 -16.37
N GLY A 6 -6.59 -14.20 -16.05
CA GLY A 6 -5.50 -14.41 -16.98
C GLY A 6 -4.57 -13.23 -17.17
N LEU A 7 -4.59 -12.27 -16.24
CA LEU A 7 -3.72 -11.10 -16.30
C LEU A 7 -2.31 -11.42 -15.81
N THR A 8 -1.31 -10.82 -16.46
CA THR A 8 0.07 -10.88 -15.97
C THR A 8 0.26 -9.90 -14.83
N LEU A 9 1.34 -10.06 -14.08
CA LEU A 9 1.68 -9.12 -13.00
C LEU A 9 1.86 -7.71 -13.54
N GLU A 10 2.52 -7.56 -14.69
CA GLU A 10 2.73 -6.26 -15.33
C GLU A 10 1.41 -5.59 -15.69
N GLU A 11 0.45 -6.36 -16.19
CA GLU A 11 -0.87 -5.84 -16.50
C GLU A 11 -1.62 -5.40 -15.24
N ILE A 12 -1.50 -6.16 -14.16
CA ILE A 12 -2.11 -5.81 -12.87
C ILE A 12 -1.52 -4.51 -12.32
N VAL A 13 -0.19 -4.38 -12.37
CA VAL A 13 0.50 -3.15 -11.93
C VAL A 13 0.01 -1.95 -12.74
N LYS A 14 -0.15 -2.12 -14.06
CA LYS A 14 -0.65 -1.05 -14.92
C LYS A 14 -2.08 -0.65 -14.55
N ILE A 15 -2.94 -1.63 -14.28
CA ILE A 15 -4.31 -1.36 -13.86
C ILE A 15 -4.31 -0.53 -12.58
N ILE A 16 -3.48 -0.90 -11.60
CA ILE A 16 -3.39 -0.15 -10.35
C ILE A 16 -2.87 1.27 -10.59
N ASN A 17 -1.86 1.43 -11.45
CA ASN A 17 -1.31 2.74 -11.79
C ASN A 17 -2.35 3.67 -12.42
N ASP A 18 -3.31 3.10 -13.16
CA ASP A 18 -4.34 3.87 -13.86
C ASP A 18 -5.54 4.20 -12.97
N MET A 19 -5.60 3.66 -11.76
CA MET A 19 -6.68 3.97 -10.82
C MET A 19 -6.44 5.31 -10.16
N ASP A 20 -7.49 6.12 -10.03
CA ASP A 20 -7.42 7.39 -9.30
C ASP A 20 -7.17 7.13 -7.81
N GLU A 21 -7.85 6.12 -7.28
CA GLU A 21 -7.72 5.72 -5.90
C GLU A 21 -8.06 4.25 -5.78
N ILE A 22 -7.28 3.52 -4.99
CA ILE A 22 -7.51 2.11 -4.75
C ILE A 22 -7.80 1.88 -3.27
N ALA A 23 -8.87 1.13 -2.99
CA ALA A 23 -9.23 0.77 -1.62
C ALA A 23 -8.57 -0.55 -1.23
N VAL A 24 -8.29 -0.70 0.08
CA VAL A 24 -7.73 -1.95 0.61
C VAL A 24 -8.63 -3.14 0.29
N SER A 25 -9.95 -2.90 0.22
CA SER A 25 -10.93 -3.96 -0.08
C SER A 25 -11.05 -4.32 -1.55
N ASP A 26 -10.29 -3.66 -2.44
CA ASP A 26 -10.35 -3.97 -3.87
C ASP A 26 -9.94 -5.44 -4.10
N PRO A 27 -10.73 -6.20 -4.85
CA PRO A 27 -10.43 -7.61 -5.11
C PRO A 27 -9.06 -7.88 -5.73
N ILE A 28 -8.51 -6.92 -6.47
CA ILE A 28 -7.19 -7.09 -7.10
C ILE A 28 -6.08 -7.25 -6.05
N ILE A 29 -6.21 -6.58 -4.89
CA ILE A 29 -5.25 -6.71 -3.81
C ILE A 29 -5.32 -8.10 -3.20
N HIS A 30 -6.53 -8.61 -2.98
CA HIS A 30 -6.73 -9.96 -2.47
C HIS A 30 -6.10 -11.00 -3.41
N ASP A 31 -6.35 -10.86 -4.71
CA ASP A 31 -5.81 -11.79 -5.71
C ASP A 31 -4.27 -11.79 -5.70
N LEU A 32 -3.65 -10.63 -5.51
CA LEU A 32 -2.19 -10.55 -5.40
C LEU A 32 -1.69 -11.27 -4.14
N ILE A 33 -2.34 -11.01 -3.01
CA ILE A 33 -1.89 -11.54 -1.71
C ILE A 33 -1.97 -13.08 -1.67
N ILE A 34 -2.99 -13.66 -2.29
CA ILE A 34 -3.19 -15.13 -2.28
C ILE A 34 -2.51 -15.84 -3.46
N SER A 35 -1.83 -15.10 -4.33
CA SER A 35 -1.18 -15.67 -5.50
C SER A 35 -0.12 -16.69 -5.11
N SER A 36 0.06 -17.71 -5.95
CA SER A 36 1.16 -18.65 -5.81
C SER A 36 2.51 -18.05 -6.24
N ASP A 37 2.49 -16.94 -6.94
CA ASP A 37 3.68 -16.25 -7.40
C ASP A 37 4.21 -15.32 -6.31
N TYR A 38 5.48 -15.51 -5.93
CA TYR A 38 6.13 -14.71 -4.90
C TYR A 38 6.12 -13.21 -5.22
N LYS A 39 6.41 -12.84 -6.47
CA LYS A 39 6.44 -11.41 -6.85
C LYS A 39 5.07 -10.78 -6.76
N ALA A 40 4.02 -11.52 -7.10
CA ALA A 40 2.66 -11.03 -6.98
C ALA A 40 2.29 -10.80 -5.51
N ARG A 41 2.64 -11.74 -4.62
CA ARG A 41 2.40 -11.57 -3.19
C ARG A 41 3.17 -10.38 -2.63
N PHE A 42 4.39 -10.17 -3.10
CA PHE A 42 5.21 -9.04 -2.70
C PHE A 42 4.52 -7.70 -3.08
N VAL A 43 4.05 -7.60 -4.32
CA VAL A 43 3.34 -6.41 -4.79
C VAL A 43 2.07 -6.18 -3.97
N GLY A 44 1.33 -7.25 -3.68
CA GLY A 44 0.11 -7.16 -2.86
C GLY A 44 0.39 -6.62 -1.46
N GLU A 45 1.45 -7.11 -0.82
CA GLU A 45 1.87 -6.63 0.50
C GLU A 45 2.22 -5.15 0.46
N TYR A 46 2.98 -4.74 -0.54
CA TYR A 46 3.38 -3.34 -0.70
C TYR A 46 2.16 -2.43 -0.89
N VAL A 47 1.27 -2.82 -1.80
CA VAL A 47 0.08 -2.02 -2.12
C VAL A 47 -0.80 -1.83 -0.89
N GLU A 48 -1.08 -2.93 -0.17
CA GLU A 48 -1.91 -2.85 1.03
C GLU A 48 -1.28 -1.93 2.08
N LEU A 49 0.00 -2.10 2.34
CA LEU A 49 0.71 -1.29 3.32
C LEU A 49 0.73 0.19 2.91
N LYS A 50 0.99 0.45 1.63
CA LYS A 50 1.07 1.83 1.10
C LYS A 50 -0.27 2.55 1.22
N ILE A 51 -1.37 1.87 0.91
CA ILE A 51 -2.71 2.46 1.05
C ILE A 51 -2.97 2.85 2.51
N ARG A 52 -2.67 1.96 3.45
CA ARG A 52 -2.86 2.21 4.88
C ARG A 52 -1.97 3.36 5.36
N TYR A 53 -0.72 3.37 4.92
CA TYR A 53 0.22 4.43 5.27
C TYR A 53 -0.25 5.78 4.75
N ASN A 54 -0.66 5.85 3.48
CA ASN A 54 -1.11 7.11 2.88
C ASN A 54 -2.32 7.67 3.62
N LYS A 55 -3.25 6.80 4.01
CA LYS A 55 -4.44 7.21 4.74
C LYS A 55 -4.09 7.78 6.12
N LEU A 56 -3.23 7.08 6.84
CA LEU A 56 -2.77 7.52 8.17
C LEU A 56 -1.98 8.83 8.05
N HIS A 57 -1.10 8.92 7.06
CA HIS A 57 -0.29 10.12 6.83
C HIS A 57 -1.19 11.34 6.57
N ARG A 58 -2.21 11.20 5.71
CA ARG A 58 -3.14 12.30 5.44
C ARG A 58 -3.88 12.75 6.71
N MET A 59 -4.28 11.79 7.54
CA MET A 59 -4.94 12.10 8.81
C MET A 59 -4.03 12.89 9.73
N LEU A 60 -2.76 12.49 9.83
CA LEU A 60 -1.79 13.16 10.67
C LEU A 60 -1.48 14.58 10.18
N ILE A 61 -1.41 14.77 8.86
CA ILE A 61 -1.26 16.10 8.26
C ILE A 61 -2.44 16.99 8.65
N LYS A 62 -3.66 16.48 8.54
CA LYS A 62 -4.86 17.26 8.92
C LYS A 62 -4.88 17.60 10.42
N HIS A 63 -4.44 16.64 11.24
CA HIS A 63 -4.36 16.88 12.69
C HIS A 63 -3.41 18.04 12.98
N GLU A 64 -2.23 18.01 12.41
CA GLU A 64 -1.21 19.04 12.62
C GLU A 64 -1.67 20.39 12.09
N ALA A 65 -2.39 20.40 10.97
CA ALA A 65 -2.94 21.61 10.38
C ALA A 65 -4.18 22.16 11.12
N GLY A 66 -4.74 21.38 12.04
CA GLY A 66 -5.95 21.78 12.78
C GLY A 66 -7.24 21.60 11.98
N THR A 67 -7.21 20.80 10.91
CA THR A 67 -8.37 20.60 10.02
C THR A 67 -9.00 19.21 10.13
N LEU A 68 -8.51 18.36 11.03
CA LEU A 68 -9.09 17.04 11.22
C LEU A 68 -10.48 17.20 11.87
N ASN A 69 -11.49 16.58 11.26
CA ASN A 69 -12.89 16.77 11.64
C ASN A 69 -13.42 15.73 12.63
N PHE A 70 -12.52 15.01 13.30
CA PHE A 70 -12.89 14.06 14.35
C PHE A 70 -11.73 13.93 15.34
N THR A 71 -12.00 13.35 16.49
CA THR A 71 -10.99 13.07 17.52
C THR A 71 -10.58 11.62 17.41
N PRO A 72 -9.28 11.31 17.20
CA PRO A 72 -8.82 9.92 17.19
C PRO A 72 -9.13 9.23 18.51
N THR A 73 -9.36 7.91 18.44
CA THR A 73 -9.70 7.11 19.62
C THR A 73 -8.49 6.70 20.45
N CYS A 74 -7.29 6.96 19.96
CA CYS A 74 -6.06 6.75 20.73
C CYS A 74 -5.19 7.99 20.64
N ASP A 75 -4.16 8.05 21.48
CA ASP A 75 -3.25 9.20 21.52
C ASP A 75 -2.57 9.39 20.18
N ILE A 76 -2.46 10.64 19.74
CA ILE A 76 -1.87 10.98 18.45
C ILE A 76 -0.41 10.51 18.36
N SER A 77 0.32 10.49 19.48
CA SER A 77 1.72 10.04 19.47
C SER A 77 1.86 8.58 19.07
N ILE A 78 0.86 7.75 19.40
CA ILE A 78 0.86 6.33 19.01
C ILE A 78 0.67 6.23 17.51
N LEU A 79 -0.21 7.06 16.94
CA LEU A 79 -0.46 7.06 15.49
C LEU A 79 0.76 7.58 14.73
N GLU A 80 1.46 8.58 15.27
CA GLU A 80 2.70 9.08 14.70
C GLU A 80 3.77 8.00 14.70
N ASP A 81 3.91 7.25 15.79
CA ASP A 81 4.85 6.13 15.86
C ASP A 81 4.49 5.04 14.85
N GLN A 82 3.20 4.73 14.72
CA GLN A 82 2.75 3.76 13.73
C GLN A 82 3.13 4.19 12.31
N ALA A 83 2.90 5.45 11.96
CA ALA A 83 3.27 5.97 10.65
C ALA A 83 4.77 5.88 10.41
N TYR A 84 5.56 6.18 11.43
CA TYR A 84 7.02 6.07 11.35
C TYR A 84 7.46 4.64 11.03
N HIS A 85 6.92 3.65 11.73
CA HIS A 85 7.27 2.25 11.51
C HIS A 85 6.77 1.75 10.16
N MET A 86 5.60 2.17 9.73
CA MET A 86 5.08 1.83 8.41
C MET A 86 5.96 2.40 7.30
N GLY A 87 6.42 3.64 7.47
CA GLY A 87 7.32 4.27 6.51
C GLY A 87 8.64 3.52 6.37
N ASN A 88 9.20 3.05 7.48
CA ASN A 88 10.42 2.26 7.46
C ASN A 88 10.20 0.89 6.80
N TYR A 89 9.08 0.27 7.05
CA TYR A 89 8.71 -0.99 6.40
C TYR A 89 8.59 -0.80 4.87
N LEU A 90 7.88 0.24 4.46
CA LEU A 90 7.74 0.57 3.03
C LEU A 90 9.10 0.77 2.38
N LYS A 91 10.01 1.47 3.05
CA LYS A 91 11.36 1.68 2.54
C LYS A 91 12.08 0.36 2.32
N GLN A 92 11.96 -0.59 3.25
CA GLN A 92 12.58 -1.90 3.09
C GLN A 92 12.01 -2.65 1.88
N LEU A 93 10.70 -2.58 1.69
CA LEU A 93 10.09 -3.23 0.52
C LEU A 93 10.55 -2.57 -0.77
N GLU A 94 10.70 -1.25 -0.79
CA GLU A 94 11.16 -0.52 -1.97
C GLU A 94 12.61 -0.88 -2.31
N ILE A 95 13.47 -1.01 -1.30
CA ILE A 95 14.86 -1.45 -1.51
C ILE A 95 14.88 -2.86 -2.06
N ARG A 96 14.10 -3.76 -1.48
CA ARG A 96 14.03 -5.14 -1.97
C ARG A 96 13.51 -5.22 -3.39
N ALA A 97 12.52 -4.40 -3.73
CA ALA A 97 11.99 -4.37 -5.08
C ALA A 97 13.05 -3.95 -6.09
N GLU A 98 13.89 -2.97 -5.75
CA GLU A 98 15.00 -2.57 -6.61
C GLU A 98 16.01 -3.70 -6.82
N ILE A 99 16.39 -4.38 -5.75
CA ILE A 99 17.34 -5.48 -5.81
C ILE A 99 16.78 -6.67 -6.59
N GLU A 100 15.53 -7.00 -6.35
CA GLU A 100 14.86 -8.18 -6.93
C GLU A 100 14.19 -7.88 -8.27
N GLU A 101 14.30 -6.66 -8.76
CA GLU A 101 13.73 -6.22 -10.04
C GLU A 101 12.22 -6.44 -10.10
N ILE A 102 11.53 -6.06 -9.01
CA ILE A 102 10.07 -6.10 -8.95
C ILE A 102 9.54 -4.68 -9.19
N THR A 103 8.70 -4.52 -10.20
CA THR A 103 8.08 -3.24 -10.49
C THR A 103 6.91 -3.00 -9.55
N LEU A 104 6.97 -1.93 -8.76
CA LEU A 104 5.91 -1.57 -7.83
C LEU A 104 4.95 -0.57 -8.47
N PRO A 105 3.63 -0.66 -8.17
CA PRO A 105 2.68 0.35 -8.62
C PRO A 105 2.94 1.69 -7.92
N ARG A 106 2.53 2.77 -8.58
CA ARG A 106 2.59 4.13 -8.03
C ARG A 106 1.29 4.41 -7.28
N ILE A 107 1.37 4.48 -5.97
CA ILE A 107 0.20 4.79 -5.14
C ILE A 107 0.57 5.67 -3.95
#